data_64ec4582f1028a217b90abe25da8faec
#
_entry.id   64ec4582f1028a217b90abe25da8faec
#
_cell.length_a   1.000
_cell.length_b   1.000
_cell.length_c   1.000
_cell.angle_alpha   90.00
_cell.angle_beta   90.00
_cell.angle_gamma   90.00
#
_symmetry.space_group_name_H-M   'P 1'
#
loop_
_entity.id
_entity.type
_entity.pdbx_description
1 polymer ?
#
loop_
_entity_poly.entity_id
_entity_poly.type
_entity_poly.pdbx_seq_one_letter_code
_entity_poly.pdbx_strand_id
1 'polypeptide(L)'
;MRRVVCPGSFDPVTYGHIDIIGRAAKQYDEVFAAVLNNVNKRGLFTVPEKLDMLKEGLSEFGNVRVTEFDGLLVDFCRENGIETIVRSLRSVSDFDYELQIAQMNYRLSGVETVFMTANPQYSFLSSSLVREIAQHNGDVSSLVPSYVQERLRKKYAERAGQ
;
A
#
# COMPACT_ATOMS: atom_id res chain seq x y z
N MET A 1 17.08 16.48 0.29
CA MET A 1 16.64 15.05 0.20
C MET A 1 15.13 15.04 0.00
N ARG A 2 14.68 14.53 -1.14
CA ARG A 2 13.25 14.46 -1.49
C ARG A 2 12.64 13.18 -0.93
N ARG A 3 11.91 13.31 0.16
CA ARG A 3 11.21 12.22 0.83
C ARG A 3 9.77 12.12 0.40
N VAL A 4 9.28 10.91 0.23
CA VAL A 4 7.89 10.65 -0.16
C VAL A 4 7.32 9.48 0.64
N VAL A 5 6.01 9.50 0.87
CA VAL A 5 5.29 8.38 1.45
C VAL A 5 4.31 7.77 0.45
N CYS A 6 4.29 6.45 0.39
CA CYS A 6 3.28 5.64 -0.27
C CYS A 6 2.46 4.94 0.83
N PRO A 7 1.36 5.54 1.28
CA PRO A 7 0.58 4.98 2.38
C PRO A 7 -0.43 3.96 1.87
N GLY A 8 -0.81 3.02 2.72
CA GLY A 8 -1.87 2.08 2.40
C GLY A 8 -2.17 1.10 3.52
N SER A 9 -3.23 0.32 3.33
CA SER A 9 -3.57 -0.79 4.23
C SER A 9 -2.72 -2.04 3.96
N PHE A 10 -2.33 -2.26 2.71
CA PHE A 10 -1.50 -3.40 2.27
C PHE A 10 -1.99 -4.76 2.81
N ASP A 11 -3.21 -5.09 2.56
CA ASP A 11 -3.88 -6.24 3.16
C ASP A 11 -4.43 -7.26 2.13
N PRO A 12 -3.57 -7.95 1.40
CA PRO A 12 -2.11 -7.90 1.38
C PRO A 12 -1.52 -6.89 0.39
N VAL A 13 -0.19 -6.77 0.38
CA VAL A 13 0.56 -6.14 -0.71
C VAL A 13 0.33 -6.90 -2.02
N THR A 14 0.21 -6.17 -3.14
CA THR A 14 -0.01 -6.70 -4.48
C THR A 14 1.09 -6.23 -5.43
N TYR A 15 1.15 -6.80 -6.63
CA TYR A 15 2.03 -6.29 -7.69
C TYR A 15 1.73 -4.84 -8.08
N GLY A 16 0.48 -4.40 -7.94
CA GLY A 16 0.11 -2.99 -8.14
C GLY A 16 0.78 -2.06 -7.14
N HIS A 17 0.85 -2.43 -5.87
CA HIS A 17 1.56 -1.67 -4.85
C HIS A 17 3.07 -1.64 -5.11
N ILE A 18 3.66 -2.79 -5.42
CA ILE A 18 5.10 -2.93 -5.69
C ILE A 18 5.50 -2.08 -6.90
N ASP A 19 4.68 -2.06 -7.96
CA ASP A 19 4.91 -1.23 -9.16
C ASP A 19 4.99 0.26 -8.80
N ILE A 20 3.99 0.78 -8.10
CA ILE A 20 3.93 2.20 -7.71
C ILE A 20 5.10 2.58 -6.81
N ILE A 21 5.38 1.79 -5.79
CA ILE A 21 6.47 2.07 -4.84
C ILE A 21 7.81 1.99 -5.55
N GLY A 22 8.03 1.00 -6.41
CA GLY A 22 9.25 0.86 -7.20
C GLY A 22 9.47 2.02 -8.18
N ARG A 23 8.39 2.53 -8.78
CA ARG A 23 8.45 3.73 -9.64
C ARG A 23 8.73 4.99 -8.83
N ALA A 24 8.14 5.12 -7.66
CA ALA A 24 8.46 6.22 -6.73
C ALA A 24 9.93 6.15 -6.29
N ALA A 25 10.46 4.96 -6.01
CA ALA A 25 11.87 4.77 -5.62
C ALA A 25 12.87 5.27 -6.67
N LYS A 26 12.48 5.28 -7.95
CA LYS A 26 13.30 5.84 -9.04
C LYS A 26 13.28 7.37 -9.13
N GLN A 27 12.29 8.02 -8.51
CA GLN A 27 12.06 9.47 -8.63
C GLN A 27 12.45 10.24 -7.37
N TYR A 28 12.50 9.58 -6.23
CA TYR A 28 12.73 10.19 -4.92
C TYR A 28 13.96 9.62 -4.24
N ASP A 29 14.57 10.41 -3.37
CA ASP A 29 15.78 9.99 -2.65
C ASP A 29 15.47 8.96 -1.57
N GLU A 30 14.30 9.07 -0.93
CA GLU A 30 13.83 8.15 0.11
C GLU A 30 12.30 7.98 0.02
N VAL A 31 11.84 6.73 0.04
CA VAL A 31 10.42 6.37 -0.05
C VAL A 31 9.99 5.62 1.19
N PHE A 32 8.93 6.07 1.83
CA PHE A 32 8.30 5.37 2.95
C PHE A 32 7.10 4.57 2.45
N ALA A 33 7.18 3.25 2.49
CA ALA A 33 6.03 2.37 2.33
C ALA A 33 5.39 2.21 3.71
N ALA A 34 4.33 3.00 3.96
CA ALA A 34 3.79 3.17 5.30
C ALA A 34 2.44 2.47 5.46
N VAL A 35 2.40 1.45 6.32
CA VAL A 35 1.16 0.72 6.67
C VAL A 35 0.37 1.52 7.70
N LEU A 36 -0.88 1.84 7.37
CA LEU A 36 -1.79 2.43 8.34
C LEU A 36 -2.22 1.37 9.36
N ASN A 37 -1.90 1.60 10.62
CA ASN A 37 -2.38 0.81 11.73
C ASN A 37 -3.72 1.37 12.22
N ASN A 38 -4.82 0.81 11.72
CA ASN A 38 -6.15 1.21 12.17
C ASN A 38 -6.68 0.20 13.20
N VAL A 39 -6.58 0.56 14.48
CA VAL A 39 -7.00 -0.29 15.60
C VAL A 39 -8.49 -0.64 15.58
N ASN A 40 -9.31 0.16 14.91
CA ASN A 40 -10.76 -0.04 14.82
C ASN A 40 -11.20 -0.91 13.64
N LYS A 41 -10.27 -1.24 12.72
CA LYS A 41 -10.56 -2.03 11.53
C LYS A 41 -9.62 -3.24 11.45
N ARG A 42 -10.17 -4.41 11.74
CA ARG A 42 -9.42 -5.67 11.58
C ARG A 42 -9.33 -6.04 10.09
N GLY A 43 -8.10 -6.12 9.58
CA GLY A 43 -7.81 -6.68 8.28
C GLY A 43 -7.67 -8.21 8.33
N LEU A 44 -7.31 -8.80 7.20
CA LEU A 44 -6.98 -10.22 7.12
C LEU A 44 -5.64 -10.51 7.82
N PHE A 45 -4.65 -9.67 7.58
CA PHE A 45 -3.31 -9.78 8.16
C PHE A 45 -3.11 -8.77 9.29
N THR A 46 -2.32 -9.15 10.26
CA THR A 46 -1.82 -8.25 11.32
C THR A 46 -0.81 -7.25 10.73
N VAL A 47 -0.55 -6.15 11.43
CA VAL A 47 0.45 -5.17 10.97
C VAL A 47 1.85 -5.80 10.84
N PRO A 48 2.37 -6.60 11.79
CA PRO A 48 3.63 -7.30 11.60
C PRO A 48 3.69 -8.18 10.36
N GLU A 49 2.61 -8.93 10.06
CA GLU A 49 2.51 -9.75 8.85
C GLU A 49 2.59 -8.91 7.57
N LYS A 50 1.92 -7.76 7.55
CA LYS A 50 1.95 -6.82 6.43
C LYS A 50 3.34 -6.21 6.22
N LEU A 51 4.00 -5.82 7.30
CA LEU A 51 5.37 -5.28 7.26
C LEU A 51 6.36 -6.31 6.70
N ASP A 52 6.25 -7.57 7.11
CA ASP A 52 7.10 -8.65 6.61
C ASP A 52 6.92 -8.87 5.11
N MET A 53 5.67 -8.94 4.64
CA MET A 53 5.38 -9.10 3.21
C MET A 53 5.86 -7.91 2.39
N LEU A 54 5.72 -6.69 2.90
CA LEU A 54 6.23 -5.49 2.23
C LEU A 54 7.75 -5.47 2.17
N LYS A 55 8.43 -5.79 3.25
CA LYS A 55 9.91 -5.85 3.29
C LYS A 55 10.45 -6.84 2.27
N GLU A 56 9.83 -8.01 2.17
CA GLU A 56 10.22 -9.02 1.18
C GLU A 56 9.98 -8.51 -0.25
N GLY A 57 8.81 -7.96 -0.54
CA GLY A 57 8.44 -7.47 -1.86
C GLY A 57 9.20 -6.23 -2.34
N LEU A 58 9.73 -5.46 -1.42
CA LEU A 58 10.43 -4.22 -1.70
C LEU A 58 11.95 -4.31 -1.44
N SER A 59 12.47 -5.51 -1.20
CA SER A 59 13.87 -5.74 -0.82
C SER A 59 14.89 -5.32 -1.88
N GLU A 60 14.50 -5.26 -3.15
CA GLU A 60 15.36 -4.79 -4.24
C GLU A 60 15.57 -3.26 -4.26
N PHE A 61 14.73 -2.50 -3.56
CA PHE A 61 14.78 -1.04 -3.55
C PHE A 61 15.53 -0.52 -2.32
N GLY A 62 16.80 -0.20 -2.46
CA GLY A 62 17.66 0.20 -1.34
C GLY A 62 17.28 1.53 -0.64
N ASN A 63 16.43 2.35 -1.27
CA ASN A 63 15.95 3.61 -0.74
C ASN A 63 14.49 3.57 -0.25
N VAL A 64 13.90 2.38 -0.13
CA VAL A 64 12.55 2.20 0.40
C VAL A 64 12.62 1.76 1.86
N ARG A 65 11.92 2.48 2.72
CA ARG A 65 11.71 2.13 4.13
C ARG A 65 10.30 1.63 4.34
N VAL A 66 10.15 0.42 4.85
CA VAL A 66 8.86 -0.14 5.25
C VAL A 66 8.62 0.20 6.72
N THR A 67 7.48 0.81 7.00
CA THR A 67 7.12 1.28 8.35
C THR A 67 5.61 1.23 8.56
N GLU A 68 5.18 1.48 9.78
CA GLU A 68 3.77 1.68 10.12
C GLU A 68 3.55 3.09 10.68
N PHE A 69 2.31 3.54 10.68
CA PHE A 69 1.91 4.77 11.35
C PHE A 69 0.50 4.64 11.91
N ASP A 70 0.25 5.40 12.98
CA ASP A 70 -1.05 5.56 13.62
C ASP A 70 -1.58 6.98 13.39
N GLY A 71 -2.89 7.15 13.44
CA GLY A 71 -3.52 8.46 13.36
C GLY A 71 -3.47 9.09 11.97
N LEU A 72 -3.19 10.39 11.90
CA LEU A 72 -3.22 11.13 10.66
C LEU A 72 -1.92 10.98 9.85
N LEU A 73 -2.07 10.70 8.57
CA LEU A 73 -0.93 10.61 7.63
C LEU A 73 -0.10 11.90 7.62
N VAL A 74 -0.75 13.06 7.72
CA VAL A 74 -0.05 14.36 7.71
C VAL A 74 0.83 14.57 8.94
N ASP A 75 0.48 14.01 10.09
CA ASP A 75 1.33 14.04 11.28
C ASP A 75 2.57 13.16 11.10
N PHE A 76 2.39 11.97 10.57
CA PHE A 76 3.49 11.09 10.18
C PHE A 76 4.43 11.78 9.18
N CYS A 77 3.88 12.47 8.18
CA CYS A 77 4.67 13.24 7.21
C CYS A 77 5.51 14.32 7.90
N ARG A 78 4.90 15.08 8.80
CA ARG A 78 5.59 16.15 9.54
C ARG A 78 6.76 15.60 10.39
N GLU A 79 6.52 14.51 11.11
CA GLU A 79 7.50 13.88 11.99
C GLU A 79 8.71 13.32 11.22
N ASN A 80 8.50 12.90 9.97
CA ASN A 80 9.54 12.29 9.14
C ASN A 80 10.12 13.24 8.07
N GLY A 81 9.71 14.51 8.05
CA GLY A 81 10.18 15.48 7.07
C GLY A 81 9.78 15.12 5.64
N ILE A 82 8.55 14.61 5.47
CA ILE A 82 7.98 14.19 4.18
C ILE A 82 7.08 15.31 3.67
N GLU A 83 7.34 15.78 2.45
CA GLU A 83 6.59 16.87 1.82
C GLU A 83 5.63 16.38 0.73
N THR A 84 5.71 15.11 0.36
CA THR A 84 4.94 14.55 -0.75
C THR A 84 4.33 13.19 -0.39
N ILE A 85 3.04 13.03 -0.72
CA ILE A 85 2.33 11.75 -0.68
C ILE A 85 2.18 11.25 -2.12
N VAL A 86 2.50 10.01 -2.37
CA VAL A 86 2.23 9.34 -3.66
C VAL A 86 1.00 8.45 -3.52
N ARG A 87 0.02 8.67 -4.41
CA ARG A 87 -1.18 7.84 -4.52
C ARG A 87 -1.30 7.30 -5.94
N SER A 88 -1.77 6.07 -6.06
CA SER A 88 -2.08 5.46 -7.36
C SER A 88 -3.47 5.87 -7.83
N LEU A 89 -3.62 6.10 -9.13
CA LEU A 89 -4.91 6.29 -9.78
C LEU A 89 -5.16 5.16 -10.78
N ARG A 90 -6.30 4.47 -10.63
CA ARG A 90 -6.75 3.37 -11.48
C ARG A 90 -7.93 3.77 -12.38
N SER A 91 -8.78 4.68 -11.91
CA SER A 91 -10.01 5.07 -12.58
C SER A 91 -10.41 6.51 -12.26
N VAL A 92 -11.37 7.04 -13.00
CA VAL A 92 -11.94 8.38 -12.76
C VAL A 92 -12.63 8.45 -11.40
N SER A 93 -13.33 7.38 -11.00
CA SER A 93 -14.00 7.32 -9.68
C SER A 93 -13.01 7.35 -8.53
N ASP A 94 -11.85 6.71 -8.66
CA ASP A 94 -10.76 6.83 -7.70
C ASP A 94 -10.31 8.28 -7.55
N PHE A 95 -10.20 9.00 -8.68
CA PHE A 95 -9.73 10.39 -8.69
C PHE A 95 -10.60 11.33 -7.87
N ASP A 96 -11.93 11.24 -7.99
CA ASP A 96 -12.84 12.11 -7.24
C ASP A 96 -12.64 11.97 -5.72
N TYR A 97 -12.51 10.75 -5.23
CA TYR A 97 -12.27 10.48 -3.82
C TYR A 97 -10.86 10.89 -3.39
N GLU A 98 -9.85 10.51 -4.16
CA GLU A 98 -8.44 10.81 -3.86
C GLU A 98 -8.17 12.32 -3.89
N LEU A 99 -8.83 13.07 -4.80
CA LEU A 99 -8.71 14.52 -4.87
C LEU A 99 -9.18 15.21 -3.58
N GLN A 100 -10.30 14.77 -3.02
CA GLN A 100 -10.82 15.32 -1.77
C GLN A 100 -9.84 15.10 -0.61
N ILE A 101 -9.27 13.90 -0.52
CA ILE A 101 -8.27 13.57 0.51
C ILE A 101 -7.00 14.40 0.31
N ALA A 102 -6.52 14.52 -0.92
CA ALA A 102 -5.34 15.33 -1.25
C ALA A 102 -5.51 16.80 -0.84
N GLN A 103 -6.66 17.39 -1.16
CA GLN A 103 -6.99 18.76 -0.80
C GLN A 103 -7.08 18.94 0.73
N MET A 104 -7.64 17.97 1.44
CA MET A 104 -7.71 18.00 2.90
C MET A 104 -6.32 17.91 3.53
N ASN A 105 -5.48 17.00 3.04
CA ASN A 105 -4.10 16.86 3.53
C ASN A 105 -3.29 18.13 3.31
N TYR A 106 -3.43 18.75 2.13
CA TYR A 106 -2.77 20.02 1.84
C TYR A 106 -3.22 21.13 2.80
N ARG A 107 -4.53 21.26 3.02
CA ARG A 107 -5.08 22.24 3.96
C ARG A 107 -4.58 22.05 5.38
N LEU A 108 -4.43 20.81 5.84
CA LEU A 108 -4.00 20.50 7.21
C LEU A 108 -2.52 20.74 7.45
N SER A 109 -1.67 20.58 6.44
CA SER A 109 -0.22 20.50 6.66
C SER A 109 0.65 21.10 5.55
N GLY A 110 0.08 21.44 4.40
CA GLY A 110 0.82 21.83 3.22
C GLY A 110 1.48 20.68 2.45
N VAL A 111 1.25 19.44 2.86
CA VAL A 111 1.79 18.25 2.15
C VAL A 111 1.09 18.08 0.81
N GLU A 112 1.87 17.98 -0.26
CA GLU A 112 1.35 17.76 -1.62
C GLU A 112 1.09 16.29 -1.90
N THR A 113 0.09 16.01 -2.75
CA THR A 113 -0.19 14.67 -3.25
C THR A 113 0.13 14.58 -4.75
N VAL A 114 0.98 13.65 -5.10
CA VAL A 114 1.29 13.30 -6.49
C VAL A 114 0.53 12.03 -6.85
N PHE A 115 -0.23 12.09 -7.93
CA PHE A 115 -0.92 10.92 -8.46
C PHE A 115 -0.08 10.25 -9.55
N MET A 116 0.15 8.96 -9.37
CA MET A 116 0.78 8.10 -10.36
C MET A 116 -0.28 7.18 -10.96
N THR A 117 -0.38 7.16 -12.28
CA THR A 117 -1.30 6.23 -12.96
C THR A 117 -0.88 4.79 -12.73
N ALA A 118 -1.85 3.93 -12.41
CA ALA A 118 -1.60 2.50 -12.30
C ALA A 118 -1.09 1.93 -13.63
N ASN A 119 -0.19 0.95 -13.56
CA ASN A 119 0.19 0.19 -14.73
C ASN A 119 -1.07 -0.49 -15.29
N PRO A 120 -1.34 -0.39 -16.62
CA PRO A 120 -2.52 -1.02 -17.23
C PRO A 120 -2.69 -2.50 -16.90
N GLN A 121 -1.58 -3.22 -16.72
CA GLN A 121 -1.58 -4.62 -16.31
C GLN A 121 -2.20 -4.84 -14.92
N TYR A 122 -2.16 -3.83 -14.05
CA TYR A 122 -2.64 -3.90 -12.66
C TYR A 122 -3.76 -2.92 -12.36
N SER A 123 -4.34 -2.25 -13.36
CA SER A 123 -5.34 -1.20 -13.16
C SER A 123 -6.63 -1.68 -12.50
N PHE A 124 -6.99 -2.95 -12.68
CA PHE A 124 -8.16 -3.60 -12.05
C PHE A 124 -7.85 -4.15 -10.64
N LEU A 125 -6.57 -4.22 -10.27
CA LEU A 125 -6.09 -4.94 -9.10
C LEU A 125 -6.34 -4.14 -7.82
N SER A 126 -6.90 -4.83 -6.81
CA SER A 126 -7.05 -4.33 -5.44
C SER A 126 -6.81 -5.46 -4.45
N SER A 127 -6.42 -5.11 -3.23
CA SER A 127 -6.28 -6.11 -2.15
C SER A 127 -7.61 -6.80 -1.84
N SER A 128 -8.74 -6.07 -1.93
CA SER A 128 -10.08 -6.64 -1.74
C SER A 128 -10.39 -7.74 -2.76
N LEU A 129 -10.08 -7.50 -4.04
CA LEU A 129 -10.26 -8.50 -5.10
C LEU A 129 -9.37 -9.72 -4.87
N VAL A 130 -8.12 -9.52 -4.49
CA VAL A 130 -7.20 -10.61 -4.17
C VAL A 130 -7.73 -11.47 -3.03
N ARG A 131 -8.21 -10.85 -1.96
CA ARG A 131 -8.80 -11.59 -0.83
C ARG A 131 -10.02 -12.38 -1.24
N GLU A 132 -10.91 -11.81 -2.03
CA GLU A 132 -12.11 -12.48 -2.53
C GLU A 132 -11.76 -13.74 -3.34
N ILE A 133 -10.83 -13.60 -4.30
CA ILE A 133 -10.38 -14.74 -5.11
C ILE A 133 -9.71 -15.81 -4.25
N ALA A 134 -8.81 -15.42 -3.36
CA ALA A 134 -8.08 -16.35 -2.50
C ALA A 134 -9.00 -17.08 -1.50
N GLN A 135 -10.02 -16.40 -0.98
CA GLN A 135 -11.02 -16.99 -0.09
C GLN A 135 -11.76 -18.17 -0.74
N HIS A 136 -11.96 -18.10 -2.05
CA HIS A 136 -12.61 -19.14 -2.85
C HIS A 136 -11.62 -20.07 -3.55
N ASN A 137 -10.38 -20.14 -3.09
CA ASN A 137 -9.30 -20.98 -3.64
C ASN A 137 -8.97 -20.66 -5.12
N GLY A 138 -9.25 -19.44 -5.57
CA GLY A 138 -8.90 -19.00 -6.92
C GLY A 138 -7.40 -18.72 -7.05
N ASP A 139 -6.91 -18.69 -8.29
CA ASP A 139 -5.52 -18.41 -8.60
C ASP A 139 -5.22 -16.90 -8.53
N VAL A 140 -4.33 -16.52 -7.63
CA VAL A 140 -3.85 -15.13 -7.45
C VAL A 140 -2.39 -14.96 -7.86
N SER A 141 -1.80 -15.94 -8.54
CA SER A 141 -0.37 -15.97 -8.88
C SER A 141 0.08 -14.79 -9.77
N SER A 142 -0.81 -14.25 -10.60
CA SER A 142 -0.54 -13.09 -11.44
C SER A 142 -0.75 -11.75 -10.72
N LEU A 143 -1.29 -11.76 -9.51
CA LEU A 143 -1.73 -10.59 -8.77
C LEU A 143 -0.83 -10.23 -7.60
N VAL A 144 -0.20 -11.24 -7.01
CA VAL A 144 0.66 -11.11 -5.82
C VAL A 144 1.89 -12.00 -5.95
N PRO A 145 3.01 -11.65 -5.28
CA PRO A 145 4.18 -12.52 -5.19
C PRO A 145 3.86 -13.88 -4.57
N SER A 146 4.67 -14.89 -4.88
CA SER A 146 4.46 -16.28 -4.42
C SER A 146 4.37 -16.42 -2.89
N TYR A 147 5.18 -15.71 -2.15
CA TYR A 147 5.15 -15.72 -0.69
C TYR A 147 3.88 -15.12 -0.11
N VAL A 148 3.29 -14.11 -0.77
CA VAL A 148 1.97 -13.55 -0.40
C VAL A 148 0.86 -14.56 -0.69
N GLN A 149 0.93 -15.23 -1.83
CA GLN A 149 -0.01 -16.30 -2.20
C GLN A 149 -0.03 -17.41 -1.15
N GLU A 150 1.13 -17.85 -0.70
CA GLU A 150 1.25 -18.87 0.34
C GLU A 150 0.65 -18.42 1.67
N ARG A 151 0.94 -17.19 2.09
CA ARG A 151 0.36 -16.61 3.31
C ARG A 151 -1.15 -16.46 3.24
N LEU A 152 -1.71 -16.09 2.08
CA LEU A 152 -3.16 -16.05 1.86
C LEU A 152 -3.78 -17.43 2.04
N ARG A 153 -3.20 -18.45 1.40
CA ARG A 153 -3.67 -19.84 1.52
C ARG A 153 -3.69 -20.31 2.96
N LYS A 154 -2.62 -20.07 3.69
CA LYS A 154 -2.48 -20.42 5.10
C LYS A 154 -3.52 -19.71 5.98
N LYS A 155 -3.70 -18.42 5.79
CA LYS A 155 -4.63 -17.59 6.55
C LYS A 155 -6.08 -18.06 6.37
N TYR A 156 -6.50 -18.38 5.15
CA TYR A 156 -7.86 -18.86 4.89
C TYR A 156 -8.07 -20.32 5.33
N ALA A 157 -7.03 -21.16 5.29
CA ALA A 157 -7.09 -22.51 5.85
C ALA A 157 -7.28 -22.50 7.38
N GLU A 158 -6.59 -21.61 8.08
CA GLU A 158 -6.75 -21.42 9.53
C GLU A 158 -8.17 -20.94 9.88
N ARG A 159 -8.76 -20.05 9.09
CA ARG A 159 -10.15 -19.57 9.30
C ARG A 159 -11.19 -20.62 9.01
N ALA A 160 -10.97 -21.50 8.04
CA ALA A 160 -11.89 -22.59 7.70
C ALA A 160 -11.90 -23.70 8.77
N GLY A 161 -10.86 -23.81 9.60
CA GLY A 161 -10.75 -24.75 10.71
C GLY A 161 -11.35 -24.26 12.04
N GLN A 162 -11.85 -23.04 12.06
CA GLN A 162 -12.55 -22.43 13.21
C GLN A 162 -14.06 -22.47 13.03
#